data_d7f2481b87979fe5953ec03eab53b953
#
_entry.id   d7f2481b87979fe5953ec03eab53b953
#
_cell.length_a   1.000
_cell.length_b   1.000
_cell.length_c   1.000
_cell.angle_alpha   90.00
_cell.angle_beta   90.00
_cell.angle_gamma   90.00
#
_symmetry.space_group_name_H-M   'P 1'
#
loop_
_entity.id
_entity.type
_entity.pdbx_description
1 polymer ?
#
loop_
_entity_poly.entity_id
_entity_poly.type
_entity_poly.pdbx_seq_one_letter_code
_entity_poly.pdbx_strand_id
1 'polypeptide(L)' 'MSFFIISLEVIFAFAEAVAHYRDRNWDRAIRLFGDALKANPADRPSRIYLERCEIYRRQPPPADWDGVWALKG' A
#
# COMPACT_ATOMS: atom_id res chain seq x y z
N MET A 1 -25.89 8.18 -1.86
CA MET A 1 -25.81 7.05 -0.93
C MET A 1 -24.78 6.02 -1.39
N SER A 2 -24.67 5.80 -2.68
CA SER A 2 -23.73 4.78 -3.15
C SER A 2 -22.28 5.10 -2.84
N PHE A 3 -21.93 6.37 -2.64
CA PHE A 3 -20.53 6.67 -2.32
C PHE A 3 -20.13 6.23 -0.91
N PHE A 4 -21.07 5.98 -0.01
CA PHE A 4 -20.74 5.39 1.27
C PHE A 4 -20.25 3.97 1.08
N ILE A 5 -20.91 3.20 0.22
CA ILE A 5 -20.51 1.83 -0.08
C ILE A 5 -19.15 1.82 -0.74
N ILE A 6 -18.94 2.73 -1.70
CA ILE A 6 -17.67 2.84 -2.38
C ILE A 6 -16.55 3.16 -1.38
N SER A 7 -16.82 4.05 -0.42
CA SER A 7 -15.84 4.42 0.58
C SER A 7 -15.44 3.22 1.44
N LEU A 8 -16.40 2.39 1.83
CA LEU A 8 -16.10 1.20 2.61
C LEU A 8 -15.22 0.23 1.84
N GLU A 9 -15.53 0.01 0.55
CA GLU A 9 -14.73 -0.88 -0.27
C GLU A 9 -13.31 -0.37 -0.41
N VAL A 10 -13.15 0.93 -0.60
CA VAL A 10 -11.82 1.54 -0.72
C VAL A 10 -11.04 1.39 0.59
N ILE A 11 -11.72 1.61 1.72
CA ILE A 11 -11.06 1.48 3.02
C ILE A 11 -10.60 0.04 3.25
N PHE A 12 -11.44 -0.95 2.95
CA PHE A 12 -11.06 -2.34 3.13
C PHE A 12 -9.92 -2.74 2.19
N ALA A 13 -9.98 -2.30 0.95
CA ALA A 13 -8.91 -2.61 0.00
C ALA A 13 -7.59 -1.98 0.44
N PHE A 14 -7.64 -0.75 0.91
CA PHE A 14 -6.45 -0.08 1.40
C PHE A 14 -5.88 -0.77 2.63
N ALA A 15 -6.75 -1.14 3.56
CA ALA A 15 -6.31 -1.82 4.79
C ALA A 15 -5.67 -3.16 4.46
N GLU A 16 -6.23 -3.90 3.51
CA GLU A 16 -5.66 -5.17 3.08
C GLU A 16 -4.29 -4.96 2.44
N ALA A 17 -4.16 -3.94 1.61
CA ALA A 17 -2.89 -3.63 0.98
C ALA A 17 -1.83 -3.28 2.02
N VAL A 18 -2.20 -2.48 3.02
CA VAL A 18 -1.27 -2.11 4.09
C VAL A 18 -0.87 -3.34 4.90
N ALA A 19 -1.80 -4.26 5.14
CA ALA A 19 -1.48 -5.50 5.86
C ALA A 19 -0.42 -6.30 5.11
N HIS A 20 -0.55 -6.42 3.80
CA HIS A 20 0.46 -7.12 3.00
C HIS A 20 1.79 -6.37 3.02
N TYR A 21 1.75 -5.04 3.00
CA TYR A 21 2.93 -4.22 3.12
C TYR A 21 3.68 -4.53 4.42
N ARG A 22 2.95 -4.60 5.52
CA ARG A 22 3.56 -4.90 6.82
C ARG A 22 4.08 -6.33 6.90
N ASP A 23 3.45 -7.25 6.19
CA ASP A 23 3.90 -8.63 6.13
C ASP A 23 5.05 -8.83 5.15
N ARG A 24 5.55 -7.76 4.55
CA ARG A 24 6.62 -7.80 3.56
C ARG A 24 6.22 -8.53 2.30
N ASN A 25 4.92 -8.62 2.04
CA ASN A 25 4.40 -9.25 0.84
C ASN A 25 4.29 -8.18 -0.24
N TRP A 26 5.43 -7.77 -0.76
CA TRP A 26 5.52 -6.60 -1.63
C TRP A 26 4.74 -6.77 -2.92
N ASP A 27 4.83 -7.93 -3.53
CA ASP A 27 4.14 -8.15 -4.81
C ASP A 27 2.63 -8.01 -4.66
N ARG A 28 2.07 -8.59 -3.61
CA ARG A 28 0.64 -8.51 -3.37
C ARG A 28 0.23 -7.08 -3.04
N ALA A 29 1.01 -6.41 -2.20
CA ALA A 29 0.74 -5.02 -1.83
C ALA A 29 0.79 -4.12 -3.06
N ILE A 30 1.80 -4.31 -3.92
CA ILE A 30 1.92 -3.52 -5.14
C ILE A 30 0.69 -3.69 -6.02
N ARG A 31 0.21 -4.92 -6.17
CA ARG A 31 -0.98 -5.18 -6.97
C ARG A 31 -2.19 -4.44 -6.39
N LEU A 32 -2.38 -4.54 -5.09
CA LEU A 32 -3.55 -3.94 -4.46
C LEU A 32 -3.51 -2.41 -4.49
N PHE A 33 -2.36 -1.82 -4.24
CA PHE A 33 -2.23 -0.37 -4.36
C PHE A 33 -2.36 0.07 -5.82
N GLY A 34 -1.87 -0.73 -6.75
CA GLY A 34 -2.05 -0.45 -8.17
C GLY A 34 -3.51 -0.47 -8.58
N ASP A 35 -4.27 -1.43 -8.07
CA ASP A 35 -5.70 -1.49 -8.35
C ASP A 35 -6.43 -0.29 -7.78
N ALA A 36 -6.04 0.15 -6.58
CA ALA A 36 -6.61 1.34 -5.98
C ALA A 36 -6.35 2.57 -6.84
N LEU A 37 -5.17 2.68 -7.41
CA LEU A 37 -4.82 3.80 -8.28
C LEU A 37 -5.56 3.75 -9.60
N LYS A 38 -5.87 2.56 -10.10
CA LYS A 38 -6.70 2.45 -11.30
C LYS A 38 -8.10 3.01 -11.04
N ALA A 39 -8.64 2.73 -9.86
CA ALA A 39 -9.96 3.23 -9.49
C ALA A 39 -9.92 4.73 -9.22
N ASN A 40 -8.83 5.22 -8.63
CA ASN A 40 -8.69 6.64 -8.30
C ASN A 40 -7.23 7.06 -8.45
N PRO A 41 -6.83 7.53 -9.64
CA PRO A 41 -5.43 7.92 -9.86
C PRO A 41 -4.94 9.05 -8.97
N ALA A 42 -5.85 9.80 -8.35
CA ALA A 42 -5.50 10.89 -7.45
C ALA A 42 -5.30 10.44 -6.01
N ASP A 43 -5.41 9.14 -5.73
CA ASP A 43 -5.27 8.63 -4.38
C ASP A 43 -3.82 8.67 -3.96
N ARG A 44 -3.47 9.72 -3.25
CA ARG A 44 -2.09 9.97 -2.87
C ARG A 44 -1.53 8.91 -1.92
N PRO A 45 -2.25 8.47 -0.88
CA PRO A 45 -1.72 7.42 0.01
C PRO A 45 -1.38 6.13 -0.73
N SER A 46 -2.22 5.71 -1.68
CA SER A 46 -1.93 4.50 -2.45
C SER A 46 -0.68 4.65 -3.28
N ARG A 47 -0.47 5.83 -3.86
CA ARG A 47 0.74 6.08 -4.65
C ARG A 47 1.99 6.04 -3.78
N ILE A 48 1.92 6.63 -2.60
CA ILE A 48 3.06 6.64 -1.69
C ILE A 48 3.42 5.23 -1.26
N TYR A 49 2.43 4.43 -0.88
CA TYR A 49 2.69 3.05 -0.46
C TYR A 49 3.19 2.20 -1.62
N LEU A 50 2.65 2.43 -2.82
CA LEU A 50 3.12 1.70 -3.99
C LEU A 50 4.60 1.95 -4.22
N GLU A 51 5.03 3.20 -4.15
CA GLU A 51 6.44 3.56 -4.32
C GLU A 51 7.30 2.92 -3.24
N ARG A 52 6.83 2.93 -1.99
CA ARG A 52 7.56 2.32 -0.89
C ARG A 52 7.70 0.81 -1.10
N CYS A 53 6.66 0.16 -1.57
CA CYS A 53 6.71 -1.26 -1.86
C CYS A 53 7.76 -1.57 -2.93
N GLU A 54 7.81 -0.74 -3.96
CA GLU A 54 8.79 -0.94 -5.03
C GLU A 54 10.22 -0.78 -4.52
N ILE A 55 10.43 0.18 -3.65
CA ILE A 55 11.75 0.39 -3.05
C ILE A 55 12.12 -0.78 -2.16
N TYR A 56 11.22 -1.19 -1.28
CA TYR A 56 11.48 -2.31 -0.36
C TYR A 56 11.61 -3.64 -1.09
N ARG A 57 10.96 -3.78 -2.23
CA ARG A 57 11.10 -4.99 -3.03
C ARG A 57 12.54 -5.16 -3.51
N ARG A 58 13.19 -4.05 -3.84
CA ARG A 58 14.60 -4.06 -4.28
C ARG A 58 15.56 -4.02 -3.12
N GLN A 59 15.21 -3.31 -2.06
CA GLN A 59 16.03 -3.16 -0.86
C GLN A 59 15.17 -3.42 0.37
N PRO A 60 15.00 -4.69 0.74
CA PRO A 60 14.11 -5.04 1.85
C PRO A 60 14.53 -4.37 3.15
N PRO A 61 13.57 -4.03 4.00
CA PRO A 61 13.90 -3.45 5.30
C PRO A 61 14.57 -4.50 6.20
N PRO A 62 15.23 -4.04 7.27
CA PRO A 62 15.89 -4.97 8.19
C PRO A 62 14.90 -5.92 8.86
N ALA A 63 15.42 -7.00 9.42
CA ALA A 63 14.59 -8.04 10.01
C ALA A 63 13.73 -7.53 11.16
N ASP A 64 14.20 -6.51 11.87
CA ASP A 64 13.48 -5.95 13.01
C ASP A 64 12.57 -4.77 12.62
N TRP A 65 12.28 -4.65 11.34
CA TRP A 65 11.40 -3.58 10.85
C TRP A 65 10.02 -3.71 11.46
N ASP A 66 9.51 -2.60 11.97
CA ASP A 66 8.23 -2.56 12.67
C ASP A 66 7.07 -2.04 11.82
N GLY A 67 7.26 -1.92 10.53
CA GLY A 67 6.21 -1.44 9.63
C GLY A 67 6.24 0.06 9.41
N VAL A 68 7.12 0.77 10.07
CA VAL A 68 7.23 2.21 9.93
C VAL A 68 8.20 2.53 8.80
N TRP A 69 7.80 3.42 7.90
CA TRP A 69 8.67 3.85 6.82
C TRP A 69 9.79 4.70 7.40
N ALA A 70 11.00 4.25 7.22
CA ALA A 70 12.16 5.00 7.65
C ALA A 70 13.17 4.98 6.52
N LEU A 71 13.26 6.07 5.81
CA LEU A 71 14.23 6.20 4.74
C LEU A 71 15.42 6.99 5.30
N LYS A 72 16.53 6.32 5.44
CA LYS A 72 17.76 6.99 5.81
C LYS A 72 18.50 7.32 4.55
N GLY A 73 18.45 8.57 4.22
CA GLY A 73 19.03 9.07 3.00
C GLY A 73 20.51 8.93 2.92
#